data_0cfed8a09f428e5738136ec425a3c674
#
_entry.id   0cfed8a09f428e5738136ec425a3c674
#
_cell.length_a   1.000
_cell.length_b   1.000
_cell.length_c   1.000
_cell.angle_alpha   90.00
_cell.angle_beta   90.00
_cell.angle_gamma   90.00
#
_symmetry.space_group_name_H-M   'P 1'
#
loop_
_entity.id
_entity.type
_entity.pdbx_description
1 polymer ?
#
loop_
_entity_poly.entity_id
_entity_poly.type
_entity_poly.pdbx_seq_one_letter_code
_entity_poly.pdbx_strand_id
1 'polypeptide(L)'
;RVFAPSEDKFEEVDTGNSERSLRYRRAYQVAKGAVGPQVGTVRRKLERVMMSQAQTFWEGGKRSGRLDVRRNSKKIVELRPDVFRRRQEESAVNTALSILVDMSGSMSSSKIFMAQRATIAICEALDGMRVPLEVLGHHTAASSAMQDAWYRLPQDRRKMVSRVQSIDMHLFKGFDEPLSMARAKLGRMTQMTDGANADGDAIVMAAKRLMARREPRKVMLVLSDGEPAYTGYNRNIHNHTRDCVKWVGENGIEIAGLGIMSASVTKYYDRVVVVNKIEDFATTYIDEVAKLLTGRSLST
;
A
#
# COMPACT_ATOMS: atom_id res chain seq x y z
N ARG A 1 -6.66 1.00 -23.81
CA ARG A 1 -7.74 1.92 -23.34
C ARG A 1 -8.72 1.10 -22.52
N VAL A 2 -9.04 1.59 -21.33
CA VAL A 2 -10.13 1.04 -20.51
C VAL A 2 -11.45 1.34 -21.21
N PHE A 3 -12.28 0.31 -21.37
CA PHE A 3 -13.60 0.46 -21.95
C PHE A 3 -14.60 0.73 -20.82
N ALA A 4 -15.19 1.92 -20.79
CA ALA A 4 -16.13 2.41 -19.77
C ALA A 4 -15.64 2.37 -18.30
N PRO A 5 -14.68 3.23 -17.92
CA PRO A 5 -14.24 3.35 -16.52
C PRO A 5 -15.35 3.82 -15.56
N SER A 6 -16.49 4.27 -16.07
CA SER A 6 -17.68 4.62 -15.29
C SER A 6 -18.36 3.41 -14.60
N GLU A 7 -18.05 2.19 -15.04
CA GLU A 7 -18.53 0.94 -14.43
C GLU A 7 -17.64 0.48 -13.27
N ASP A 8 -16.43 1.06 -13.11
CA ASP A 8 -15.55 0.74 -12.00
C ASP A 8 -16.14 1.30 -10.69
N LYS A 9 -16.07 0.48 -9.63
CA LYS A 9 -16.59 0.84 -8.33
C LYS A 9 -15.46 1.05 -7.34
N PHE A 10 -15.67 1.98 -6.44
CA PHE A 10 -14.81 2.20 -5.27
C PHE A 10 -15.69 2.28 -4.03
N GLU A 11 -15.62 1.28 -3.18
CA GLU A 11 -16.51 1.15 -2.04
C GLU A 11 -15.71 0.89 -0.74
N GLU A 12 -16.16 1.49 0.35
CA GLU A 12 -15.66 1.12 1.67
C GLU A 12 -16.25 -0.25 2.06
N VAL A 13 -15.41 -1.09 2.65
CA VAL A 13 -15.84 -2.44 3.06
C VAL A 13 -16.91 -2.35 4.13
N ASP A 14 -18.11 -2.78 3.79
CA ASP A 14 -19.20 -2.92 4.75
C ASP A 14 -18.92 -4.09 5.71
N THR A 15 -19.12 -3.89 7.00
CA THR A 15 -19.01 -4.94 8.03
C THR A 15 -20.37 -5.48 8.48
N GLY A 16 -21.44 -4.98 7.89
CA GLY A 16 -22.81 -5.37 8.21
C GLY A 16 -23.26 -4.94 9.61
N ASN A 17 -24.15 -5.73 10.19
CA ASN A 17 -24.66 -5.48 11.54
C ASN A 17 -23.61 -5.74 12.64
N SER A 18 -23.93 -5.39 13.88
CA SER A 18 -23.03 -5.53 15.04
C SER A 18 -22.52 -6.95 15.24
N GLU A 19 -23.33 -7.97 14.99
CA GLU A 19 -22.94 -9.38 15.14
C GLU A 19 -21.89 -9.79 14.09
N ARG A 20 -22.12 -9.44 12.82
CA ARG A 20 -21.16 -9.69 11.73
C ARG A 20 -19.85 -8.94 11.98
N SER A 21 -19.93 -7.69 12.38
CA SER A 21 -18.76 -6.88 12.72
C SER A 21 -17.95 -7.51 13.86
N LEU A 22 -18.62 -8.05 14.89
CA LEU A 22 -17.94 -8.76 15.99
C LEU A 22 -17.26 -10.04 15.50
N ARG A 23 -17.90 -10.81 14.62
CA ARG A 23 -17.31 -12.00 13.99
C ARG A 23 -16.05 -11.64 13.21
N TYR A 24 -16.06 -10.55 12.41
CA TYR A 24 -14.90 -10.10 11.67
C TYR A 24 -13.78 -9.57 12.59
N ARG A 25 -14.11 -8.89 13.67
CA ARG A 25 -13.11 -8.51 14.70
C ARG A 25 -12.45 -9.73 15.33
N ARG A 26 -13.20 -10.81 15.57
CA ARG A 26 -12.61 -12.07 16.06
C ARG A 26 -11.68 -12.69 15.00
N ALA A 27 -12.07 -12.72 13.73
CA ALA A 27 -11.21 -13.20 12.64
C ALA A 27 -9.91 -12.39 12.55
N TYR A 28 -9.99 -11.07 12.70
CA TYR A 28 -8.82 -10.20 12.79
C TYR A 28 -7.90 -10.61 13.97
N GLN A 29 -8.44 -10.85 15.16
CA GLN A 29 -7.65 -11.24 16.32
C GLN A 29 -6.95 -12.59 16.13
N VAL A 30 -7.61 -13.55 15.50
CA VAL A 30 -6.99 -14.84 15.14
C VAL A 30 -5.82 -14.62 14.17
N ALA A 31 -6.01 -13.83 13.11
CA ALA A 31 -4.96 -13.50 12.16
C ALA A 31 -3.80 -12.74 12.80
N LYS A 32 -4.09 -11.75 13.67
CA LYS A 32 -3.09 -11.03 14.47
C LYS A 32 -2.32 -11.96 15.41
N GLY A 33 -2.99 -12.91 16.08
CA GLY A 33 -2.34 -13.90 16.95
C GLY A 33 -1.32 -14.75 16.19
N ALA A 34 -1.65 -15.15 14.96
CA ALA A 34 -0.77 -15.95 14.12
C ALA A 34 0.53 -15.24 13.69
N VAL A 35 0.54 -13.90 13.67
CA VAL A 35 1.71 -13.09 13.28
C VAL A 35 2.33 -12.29 14.44
N GLY A 36 1.79 -12.46 15.64
CA GLY A 36 2.18 -11.67 16.83
C GLY A 36 3.68 -11.62 17.13
N PRO A 37 4.39 -12.76 17.16
CA PRO A 37 5.83 -12.78 17.41
C PRO A 37 6.63 -11.97 16.40
N GLN A 38 6.21 -11.99 15.15
CA GLN A 38 6.85 -11.31 14.03
C GLN A 38 6.63 -9.81 14.10
N VAL A 39 5.42 -9.35 14.42
CA VAL A 39 5.05 -7.92 14.52
C VAL A 39 6.00 -7.15 15.45
N GLY A 40 6.35 -7.71 16.61
CA GLY A 40 7.26 -7.07 17.55
C GLY A 40 8.68 -6.87 17.00
N THR A 41 9.17 -7.84 16.23
CA THR A 41 10.49 -7.76 15.59
C THR A 41 10.49 -6.71 14.48
N VAL A 42 9.44 -6.68 13.67
CA VAL A 42 9.21 -5.68 12.61
C VAL A 42 9.19 -4.30 13.16
N ARG A 43 8.33 -4.08 14.16
CA ARG A 43 8.15 -2.79 14.79
C ARG A 43 9.49 -2.24 15.29
N ARG A 44 10.27 -3.03 16.01
CA ARG A 44 11.60 -2.62 16.51
C ARG A 44 12.58 -2.28 15.39
N LYS A 45 12.57 -3.05 14.28
CA LYS A 45 13.42 -2.75 13.11
C LYS A 45 13.00 -1.43 12.47
N LEU A 46 11.69 -1.24 12.22
CA LEU A 46 11.15 -0.01 11.64
C LEU A 46 11.41 1.20 12.54
N GLU A 47 11.14 1.11 13.85
CA GLU A 47 11.44 2.17 14.82
C GLU A 47 12.91 2.57 14.79
N ARG A 48 13.84 1.60 14.81
CA ARG A 48 15.27 1.86 14.74
C ARG A 48 15.69 2.60 13.47
N VAL A 49 15.18 2.16 12.33
CA VAL A 49 15.52 2.79 11.05
C VAL A 49 14.89 4.16 10.93
N MET A 50 13.64 4.33 11.35
CA MET A 50 12.97 5.63 11.37
C MET A 50 13.67 6.61 12.31
N MET A 51 14.10 6.18 13.50
CA MET A 51 14.87 7.01 14.42
C MET A 51 16.25 7.39 13.83
N SER A 52 16.89 6.51 13.07
CA SER A 52 18.17 6.83 12.42
C SER A 52 18.04 7.85 11.29
N GLN A 53 16.84 8.04 10.76
CA GLN A 53 16.51 9.03 9.71
C GLN A 53 15.97 10.35 10.28
N ALA A 54 15.60 10.38 11.56
CA ALA A 54 15.18 11.60 12.24
C ALA A 54 16.38 12.56 12.31
N GLN A 55 16.48 13.46 11.34
CA GLN A 55 17.48 14.52 11.38
C GLN A 55 17.01 15.61 12.33
N THR A 56 17.79 15.81 13.38
CA THR A 56 17.63 16.97 14.24
C THR A 56 18.36 18.14 13.59
N PHE A 57 17.64 19.16 13.18
CA PHE A 57 18.25 20.41 12.76
C PHE A 57 17.88 21.55 13.71
N TRP A 58 18.80 22.51 13.80
CA TRP A 58 18.58 23.69 14.60
C TRP A 58 18.08 24.84 13.71
N GLU A 59 16.85 25.22 13.89
CA GLU A 59 16.28 26.39 13.19
C GLU A 59 16.61 27.67 14.00
N GLY A 60 17.41 28.55 13.38
CA GLY A 60 17.77 29.84 13.95
C GLY A 60 16.70 30.92 13.76
N GLY A 61 16.90 32.10 14.35
CA GLY A 61 15.98 33.23 14.17
C GLY A 61 14.67 33.08 14.98
N LYS A 62 14.66 32.32 16.04
CA LYS A 62 13.52 32.16 16.94
C LYS A 62 13.59 33.13 18.12
N ARG A 63 12.42 33.47 18.67
CA ARG A 63 12.29 34.36 19.86
C ARG A 63 12.46 33.61 21.19
N SER A 64 12.54 32.28 21.17
CA SER A 64 12.72 31.42 22.34
C SER A 64 13.43 30.13 21.98
N GLY A 65 14.17 29.52 22.91
CA GLY A 65 14.93 28.30 22.72
C GLY A 65 16.37 28.43 23.25
N ARG A 66 17.31 27.73 22.62
CA ARG A 66 18.74 27.82 22.95
C ARG A 66 19.38 29.01 22.23
N LEU A 67 20.12 29.85 22.94
CA LEU A 67 20.81 31.01 22.36
C LEU A 67 21.82 30.56 21.29
N ASP A 68 21.77 31.17 20.10
CA ASP A 68 22.69 30.90 19.00
C ASP A 68 23.81 31.95 18.93
N VAL A 69 24.75 31.83 19.83
CA VAL A 69 25.86 32.79 19.99
C VAL A 69 26.75 32.89 18.76
N ARG A 70 27.01 31.76 18.10
CA ARG A 70 27.95 31.71 16.94
C ARG A 70 27.44 32.45 15.72
N ARG A 71 26.14 32.39 15.44
CA ARG A 71 25.52 33.03 14.25
C ARG A 71 24.99 34.43 14.51
N ASN A 72 24.70 34.77 15.77
CA ASN A 72 23.97 35.99 16.11
C ASN A 72 24.70 36.90 17.10
N SER A 73 26.02 36.84 17.20
CA SER A 73 26.78 37.69 18.12
C SER A 73 26.46 39.18 18.01
N LYS A 74 26.36 39.70 16.79
CA LYS A 74 25.94 41.11 16.58
C LYS A 74 24.50 41.41 17.02
N LYS A 75 23.57 40.51 16.71
CA LYS A 75 22.15 40.66 17.10
C LYS A 75 21.92 40.57 18.61
N ILE A 76 22.76 39.82 19.32
CA ILE A 76 22.74 39.74 20.77
C ILE A 76 23.14 41.07 21.40
N VAL A 77 24.17 41.71 20.86
CA VAL A 77 24.59 43.04 21.28
C VAL A 77 23.50 44.11 20.98
N GLU A 78 22.78 43.93 19.92
CA GLU A 78 21.65 44.81 19.52
C GLU A 78 20.35 44.48 20.29
N LEU A 79 20.35 43.55 21.25
CA LEU A 79 19.19 43.11 22.02
C LEU A 79 17.98 42.67 21.16
N ARG A 80 18.25 42.05 20.00
CA ARG A 80 17.18 41.57 19.13
C ARG A 80 16.58 40.29 19.65
N PRO A 81 15.25 40.09 19.56
CA PRO A 81 14.57 38.92 20.11
C PRO A 81 14.75 37.64 19.29
N ASP A 82 15.29 37.71 18.08
CA ASP A 82 15.43 36.61 17.12
C ASP A 82 16.80 35.88 17.20
N VAL A 83 17.39 35.82 18.36
CA VAL A 83 18.75 35.28 18.59
C VAL A 83 18.77 33.82 19.05
N PHE A 84 17.62 33.22 19.20
CA PHE A 84 17.52 31.84 19.68
C PHE A 84 17.45 30.86 18.50
N ARG A 85 17.87 29.62 18.75
CA ARG A 85 17.66 28.48 17.88
C ARG A 85 16.79 27.45 18.61
N ARG A 86 15.84 26.85 17.87
CA ARG A 86 15.00 25.79 18.37
C ARG A 86 15.39 24.48 17.72
N ARG A 87 15.49 23.44 18.51
CA ARG A 87 15.64 22.08 17.98
C ARG A 87 14.33 21.70 17.30
N GLN A 88 14.37 21.49 16.03
CA GLN A 88 13.28 20.89 15.29
C GLN A 88 13.66 19.44 14.96
N GLU A 89 12.83 18.53 15.39
CA GLU A 89 12.89 17.15 14.95
C GLU A 89 12.02 17.05 13.70
N GLU A 90 12.65 16.95 12.54
CA GLU A 90 11.89 16.54 11.36
C GLU A 90 11.39 15.13 11.63
N SER A 91 10.07 14.95 11.56
CA SER A 91 9.47 13.63 11.69
C SER A 91 10.12 12.73 10.64
N ALA A 92 10.81 11.68 11.07
CA ALA A 92 11.55 10.76 10.21
C ALA A 92 10.66 10.06 9.17
N VAL A 93 9.34 10.25 9.23
CA VAL A 93 8.37 9.53 8.42
C VAL A 93 7.57 10.49 7.57
N ASN A 94 8.20 10.95 6.50
CA ASN A 94 7.51 11.66 5.42
C ASN A 94 7.10 10.68 4.30
N THR A 95 6.64 9.49 4.67
CA THR A 95 6.28 8.41 3.73
C THR A 95 4.81 8.04 3.90
N ALA A 96 4.05 8.03 2.82
CA ALA A 96 2.73 7.41 2.75
C ALA A 96 2.85 6.02 2.11
N LEU A 97 2.15 5.04 2.68
CA LEU A 97 2.14 3.65 2.22
C LEU A 97 0.75 3.25 1.75
N SER A 98 0.65 2.65 0.57
CA SER A 98 -0.56 1.99 0.09
C SER A 98 -0.29 0.50 -0.09
N ILE A 99 -1.16 -0.34 0.45
CA ILE A 99 -1.15 -1.79 0.26
C ILE A 99 -2.33 -2.13 -0.64
N LEU A 100 -2.04 -2.73 -1.79
CA LEU A 100 -3.04 -3.20 -2.74
C LEU A 100 -3.03 -4.73 -2.74
N VAL A 101 -4.17 -5.33 -2.42
CA VAL A 101 -4.32 -6.79 -2.33
C VAL A 101 -5.17 -7.28 -3.49
N ASP A 102 -4.64 -8.21 -4.25
CA ASP A 102 -5.40 -8.98 -5.21
C ASP A 102 -6.41 -9.88 -4.46
N MET A 103 -7.67 -9.73 -4.81
CA MET A 103 -8.79 -10.47 -4.23
C MET A 103 -9.50 -11.33 -5.28
N SER A 104 -8.84 -11.65 -6.39
CA SER A 104 -9.36 -12.52 -7.41
C SER A 104 -9.62 -13.95 -6.87
N GLY A 105 -10.41 -14.71 -7.61
CA GLY A 105 -10.75 -16.08 -7.24
C GLY A 105 -9.52 -16.99 -7.08
N SER A 106 -8.41 -16.73 -7.78
CA SER A 106 -7.14 -17.48 -7.66
C SER A 106 -6.46 -17.28 -6.30
N MET A 107 -6.75 -16.16 -5.63
CA MET A 107 -6.29 -15.88 -4.26
C MET A 107 -7.08 -16.62 -3.18
N SER A 108 -8.16 -17.30 -3.52
CA SER A 108 -8.99 -18.04 -2.55
C SER A 108 -8.19 -19.04 -1.72
N SER A 109 -8.76 -19.49 -0.60
CA SER A 109 -8.15 -20.46 0.32
C SER A 109 -6.89 -19.92 1.03
N SER A 110 -5.79 -20.66 1.03
CA SER A 110 -4.57 -20.36 1.80
C SER A 110 -3.91 -19.03 1.41
N LYS A 111 -3.99 -18.62 0.15
CA LYS A 111 -3.34 -17.41 -0.34
C LYS A 111 -3.93 -16.14 0.28
N ILE A 112 -5.25 -16.00 0.29
CA ILE A 112 -5.89 -14.83 0.88
C ILE A 112 -5.69 -14.76 2.41
N PHE A 113 -5.63 -15.90 3.09
CA PHE A 113 -5.28 -15.94 4.51
C PHE A 113 -3.85 -15.44 4.74
N MET A 114 -2.92 -15.80 3.86
CA MET A 114 -1.54 -15.31 3.92
C MET A 114 -1.47 -13.82 3.65
N ALA A 115 -2.15 -13.33 2.61
CA ALA A 115 -2.22 -11.90 2.28
C ALA A 115 -2.84 -11.08 3.42
N GLN A 116 -3.93 -11.57 4.03
CA GLN A 116 -4.56 -10.93 5.19
C GLN A 116 -3.59 -10.82 6.38
N ARG A 117 -2.91 -11.91 6.73
CA ARG A 117 -1.94 -11.93 7.84
C ARG A 117 -0.76 -10.99 7.56
N ALA A 118 -0.28 -10.98 6.32
CA ALA A 118 0.73 -10.06 5.82
C ALA A 118 0.33 -8.59 6.04
N THR A 119 -0.84 -8.26 5.57
CA THR A 119 -1.41 -6.91 5.68
C THR A 119 -1.60 -6.50 7.14
N ILE A 120 -2.17 -7.39 7.97
CA ILE A 120 -2.36 -7.13 9.40
C ILE A 120 -1.02 -6.94 10.12
N ALA A 121 0.00 -7.73 9.78
CA ALA A 121 1.32 -7.58 10.39
C ALA A 121 1.94 -6.20 10.13
N ILE A 122 1.81 -5.67 8.91
CA ILE A 122 2.27 -4.30 8.58
C ILE A 122 1.44 -3.26 9.32
N CYS A 123 0.11 -3.39 9.29
CA CYS A 123 -0.78 -2.45 9.96
C CYS A 123 -0.45 -2.35 11.46
N GLU A 124 -0.28 -3.49 12.14
CA GLU A 124 0.04 -3.54 13.57
C GLU A 124 1.48 -3.04 13.85
N ALA A 125 2.43 -3.32 12.96
CA ALA A 125 3.80 -2.85 13.11
C ALA A 125 3.91 -1.32 12.97
N LEU A 126 3.14 -0.73 12.07
CA LEU A 126 3.13 0.71 11.80
C LEU A 126 2.15 1.48 12.71
N ASP A 127 1.30 0.78 13.47
CA ASP A 127 0.34 1.41 14.36
C ASP A 127 1.06 2.27 15.41
N GLY A 128 0.71 3.54 15.49
CA GLY A 128 1.37 4.54 16.34
C GLY A 128 2.65 5.19 15.77
N MET A 129 3.15 4.76 14.61
CA MET A 129 4.36 5.34 13.98
C MET A 129 4.07 6.58 13.10
N ARG A 130 2.83 7.05 13.05
CA ARG A 130 2.39 8.19 12.23
C ARG A 130 2.69 8.06 10.73
N VAL A 131 2.76 6.83 10.21
CA VAL A 131 2.83 6.54 8.78
C VAL A 131 1.39 6.49 8.24
N PRO A 132 0.98 7.40 7.35
CA PRO A 132 -0.29 7.24 6.66
C PRO A 132 -0.28 5.96 5.84
N LEU A 133 -1.21 5.05 6.18
CA LEU A 133 -1.30 3.72 5.59
C LEU A 133 -2.71 3.47 5.08
N GLU A 134 -2.84 3.18 3.78
CA GLU A 134 -4.06 2.73 3.14
C GLU A 134 -3.99 1.24 2.80
N VAL A 135 -5.11 0.54 2.94
CA VAL A 135 -5.25 -0.85 2.50
C VAL A 135 -6.44 -0.95 1.55
N LEU A 136 -6.16 -1.37 0.35
CA LEU A 136 -7.10 -1.58 -0.73
C LEU A 136 -7.12 -3.05 -1.14
N GLY A 137 -8.27 -3.53 -1.57
CA GLY A 137 -8.40 -4.80 -2.27
C GLY A 137 -9.04 -4.57 -3.63
N HIS A 138 -8.80 -5.44 -4.60
CA HIS A 138 -9.45 -5.36 -5.89
C HIS A 138 -9.74 -6.74 -6.49
N HIS A 139 -10.80 -6.81 -7.24
CA HIS A 139 -11.10 -7.88 -8.18
C HIS A 139 -11.89 -7.32 -9.36
N THR A 140 -12.10 -8.11 -10.39
CA THR A 140 -12.97 -7.71 -11.50
C THR A 140 -14.36 -8.30 -11.33
N ALA A 141 -15.38 -7.54 -11.74
CA ALA A 141 -16.75 -8.03 -11.83
C ALA A 141 -17.20 -8.12 -13.29
N ALA A 142 -18.09 -9.06 -13.58
CA ALA A 142 -18.68 -9.16 -14.89
C ALA A 142 -19.63 -7.98 -15.13
N SER A 143 -19.47 -7.30 -16.28
CA SER A 143 -20.39 -6.25 -16.73
C SER A 143 -20.97 -6.65 -18.09
N SER A 144 -22.25 -6.99 -18.10
CA SER A 144 -22.96 -7.32 -19.36
C SER A 144 -22.97 -6.12 -20.32
N ALA A 145 -23.14 -4.91 -19.78
CA ALA A 145 -23.13 -3.68 -20.57
C ALA A 145 -21.77 -3.46 -21.27
N MET A 146 -20.65 -3.69 -20.55
CA MET A 146 -19.32 -3.60 -21.15
C MET A 146 -19.08 -4.68 -22.19
N GLN A 147 -19.53 -5.91 -21.94
CA GLN A 147 -19.40 -7.02 -22.89
C GLN A 147 -20.21 -6.75 -24.18
N ASP A 148 -21.45 -6.34 -24.05
CA ASP A 148 -22.33 -6.01 -25.20
C ASP A 148 -21.76 -4.86 -26.01
N ALA A 149 -21.29 -3.81 -25.36
CA ALA A 149 -20.66 -2.69 -26.04
C ALA A 149 -19.37 -3.11 -26.75
N TRP A 150 -18.57 -4.00 -26.16
CA TRP A 150 -17.35 -4.55 -26.77
C TRP A 150 -17.67 -5.41 -28.00
N TYR A 151 -18.71 -6.26 -27.93
CA TYR A 151 -19.14 -7.07 -29.08
C TYR A 151 -19.63 -6.23 -30.25
N ARG A 152 -20.16 -5.02 -30.01
CA ARG A 152 -20.59 -4.07 -31.07
C ARG A 152 -19.42 -3.35 -31.74
N LEU A 153 -18.21 -3.40 -31.17
CA LEU A 153 -17.04 -2.79 -31.81
C LEU A 153 -16.56 -3.59 -33.03
N PRO A 154 -16.03 -2.92 -34.07
CA PRO A 154 -15.29 -3.56 -35.14
C PRO A 154 -14.12 -4.38 -34.59
N GLN A 155 -13.76 -5.47 -35.28
CA GLN A 155 -12.78 -6.43 -34.79
C GLN A 155 -11.38 -5.82 -34.56
N ASP A 156 -10.97 -4.87 -35.40
CA ASP A 156 -9.73 -4.10 -35.23
C ASP A 156 -9.71 -3.29 -33.93
N ARG A 157 -10.82 -2.67 -33.58
CA ARG A 157 -10.96 -1.91 -32.34
C ARG A 157 -11.09 -2.79 -31.11
N ARG A 158 -11.69 -3.97 -31.21
CA ARG A 158 -11.72 -4.93 -30.08
C ARG A 158 -10.33 -5.30 -29.59
N LYS A 159 -9.37 -5.43 -30.52
CA LYS A 159 -7.96 -5.75 -30.22
C LYS A 159 -7.24 -4.67 -29.41
N MET A 160 -7.76 -3.45 -29.39
CA MET A 160 -7.19 -2.30 -28.68
C MET A 160 -7.74 -2.14 -27.26
N VAL A 161 -8.75 -2.92 -26.89
CA VAL A 161 -9.37 -2.87 -25.58
C VAL A 161 -8.65 -3.81 -24.63
N SER A 162 -8.09 -3.26 -23.56
CA SER A 162 -7.35 -4.03 -22.56
C SER A 162 -8.27 -4.83 -21.65
N ARG A 163 -9.42 -4.27 -21.29
CA ARG A 163 -10.32 -4.83 -20.28
C ARG A 163 -11.79 -4.64 -20.66
N VAL A 164 -12.61 -5.68 -20.45
CA VAL A 164 -14.06 -5.70 -20.69
C VAL A 164 -14.85 -5.99 -19.40
N GLN A 165 -14.20 -5.98 -18.26
CA GLN A 165 -14.82 -6.15 -16.94
C GLN A 165 -14.66 -4.88 -16.13
N SER A 166 -15.60 -4.59 -15.22
CA SER A 166 -15.41 -3.54 -14.22
C SER A 166 -14.41 -3.97 -13.15
N ILE A 167 -13.84 -3.00 -12.45
CA ILE A 167 -13.04 -3.24 -11.25
C ILE A 167 -13.86 -2.84 -10.04
N ASP A 168 -13.94 -3.73 -9.07
CA ASP A 168 -14.46 -3.44 -7.76
C ASP A 168 -13.28 -3.24 -6.80
N MET A 169 -13.06 -1.97 -6.40
CA MET A 169 -12.04 -1.57 -5.44
C MET A 169 -12.64 -1.47 -4.05
N HIS A 170 -12.07 -2.16 -3.09
CA HIS A 170 -12.53 -2.23 -1.70
C HIS A 170 -11.57 -1.50 -0.77
N LEU A 171 -12.06 -0.51 -0.03
CA LEU A 171 -11.30 0.20 0.99
C LEU A 171 -11.43 -0.51 2.33
N PHE A 172 -10.37 -1.20 2.75
CA PHE A 172 -10.28 -1.85 4.07
C PHE A 172 -9.81 -0.88 5.15
N LYS A 173 -8.91 0.04 4.82
CA LYS A 173 -8.39 1.06 5.73
C LYS A 173 -8.00 2.31 4.95
N GLY A 174 -8.52 3.46 5.32
CA GLY A 174 -8.10 4.75 4.79
C GLY A 174 -6.77 5.24 5.40
N PHE A 175 -6.06 6.14 4.68
CA PHE A 175 -4.75 6.64 5.12
C PHE A 175 -4.73 7.18 6.55
N ASP A 176 -5.70 7.98 6.90
CA ASP A 176 -5.78 8.66 8.20
C ASP A 176 -6.75 7.96 9.18
N GLU A 177 -7.33 6.84 8.77
CA GLU A 177 -8.21 6.03 9.60
C GLU A 177 -7.42 5.30 10.68
N PRO A 178 -7.81 5.38 11.97
CA PRO A 178 -7.20 4.58 13.03
C PRO A 178 -7.35 3.08 12.78
N LEU A 179 -6.31 2.29 13.07
CA LEU A 179 -6.36 0.84 12.88
C LEU A 179 -7.52 0.18 13.65
N SER A 180 -7.88 0.71 14.81
CA SER A 180 -8.99 0.21 15.62
C SER A 180 -10.34 0.20 14.88
N MET A 181 -10.56 1.16 13.97
CA MET A 181 -11.76 1.25 13.14
C MET A 181 -11.72 0.26 11.98
N ALA A 182 -10.55 0.02 11.41
CA ALA A 182 -10.35 -0.86 10.26
C ALA A 182 -10.33 -2.38 10.60
N ARG A 183 -10.21 -2.74 11.88
CA ARG A 183 -10.04 -4.16 12.30
C ARG A 183 -11.11 -5.10 11.77
N ALA A 184 -12.37 -4.68 11.80
CA ALA A 184 -13.47 -5.52 11.30
C ALA A 184 -13.39 -5.66 9.77
N LYS A 185 -13.09 -4.57 9.05
CA LYS A 185 -12.93 -4.57 7.59
C LYS A 185 -11.79 -5.52 7.18
N LEU A 186 -10.61 -5.39 7.80
CA LEU A 186 -9.46 -6.29 7.58
C LEU A 186 -9.77 -7.74 7.93
N GLY A 187 -10.57 -7.98 8.97
CA GLY A 187 -11.02 -9.32 9.34
C GLY A 187 -11.98 -9.96 8.33
N ARG A 188 -12.71 -9.16 7.54
CA ARG A 188 -13.60 -9.64 6.47
C ARG A 188 -12.85 -10.05 5.19
N MET A 189 -11.61 -9.63 4.99
CA MET A 189 -10.84 -9.78 3.75
C MET A 189 -10.90 -11.20 3.14
N THR A 190 -10.79 -12.24 3.95
CA THR A 190 -10.80 -13.63 3.48
C THR A 190 -12.14 -14.13 2.91
N GLN A 191 -13.20 -13.32 3.03
CA GLN A 191 -14.53 -13.66 2.54
C GLN A 191 -14.93 -12.85 1.31
N MET A 192 -13.99 -12.09 0.72
CA MET A 192 -14.28 -11.15 -0.36
C MET A 192 -13.52 -11.47 -1.66
N THR A 193 -12.97 -12.69 -1.77
CA THR A 193 -12.33 -13.13 -3.02
C THR A 193 -13.39 -13.48 -4.06
N ASP A 194 -13.30 -12.86 -5.24
CA ASP A 194 -14.23 -13.08 -6.35
C ASP A 194 -13.59 -12.71 -7.69
N GLY A 195 -14.21 -13.10 -8.79
CA GLY A 195 -13.87 -12.66 -10.14
C GLY A 195 -12.43 -12.97 -10.56
N ALA A 196 -11.91 -12.10 -11.41
CA ALA A 196 -10.54 -12.13 -11.92
C ALA A 196 -9.76 -10.90 -11.44
N ASN A 197 -8.54 -10.68 -11.93
CA ASN A 197 -7.71 -9.54 -11.54
C ASN A 197 -7.25 -8.72 -12.74
N ALA A 198 -7.49 -7.41 -12.68
CA ALA A 198 -6.98 -6.42 -13.63
C ALA A 198 -5.92 -5.55 -12.94
N ASP A 199 -4.81 -6.18 -12.56
CA ASP A 199 -3.76 -5.58 -11.72
C ASP A 199 -3.30 -4.21 -12.22
N GLY A 200 -3.03 -4.08 -13.54
CA GLY A 200 -2.53 -2.83 -14.10
C GLY A 200 -3.44 -1.64 -13.83
N ASP A 201 -4.73 -1.79 -14.10
CA ASP A 201 -5.71 -0.72 -13.89
C ASP A 201 -5.92 -0.43 -12.40
N ALA A 202 -5.99 -1.49 -11.57
CA ALA A 202 -6.12 -1.36 -10.11
C ALA A 202 -4.92 -0.64 -9.49
N ILE A 203 -3.69 -0.94 -9.94
CA ILE A 203 -2.46 -0.27 -9.54
C ILE A 203 -2.54 1.23 -9.86
N VAL A 204 -3.00 1.60 -11.05
CA VAL A 204 -3.17 3.02 -11.44
C VAL A 204 -4.22 3.71 -10.58
N MET A 205 -5.33 3.04 -10.25
CA MET A 205 -6.36 3.59 -9.37
C MET A 205 -5.81 3.86 -7.96
N ALA A 206 -5.10 2.90 -7.38
CA ALA A 206 -4.43 3.05 -6.09
C ALA A 206 -3.34 4.13 -6.12
N ALA A 207 -2.54 4.18 -7.20
CA ALA A 207 -1.48 5.18 -7.37
C ALA A 207 -2.04 6.61 -7.38
N LYS A 208 -3.15 6.87 -8.07
CA LYS A 208 -3.79 8.19 -8.10
C LYS A 208 -4.19 8.67 -6.70
N ARG A 209 -4.68 7.76 -5.84
CA ARG A 209 -5.00 8.07 -4.45
C ARG A 209 -3.75 8.39 -3.64
N LEU A 210 -2.71 7.59 -3.82
CA LEU A 210 -1.43 7.79 -3.14
C LEU A 210 -0.73 9.10 -3.60
N MET A 211 -0.84 9.45 -4.89
CA MET A 211 -0.30 10.71 -5.45
C MET A 211 -0.98 11.94 -4.85
N ALA A 212 -2.25 11.84 -4.46
CA ALA A 212 -2.97 12.93 -3.80
C ALA A 212 -2.49 13.21 -2.37
N ARG A 213 -1.64 12.34 -1.80
CA ARG A 213 -1.05 12.56 -0.46
C ARG A 213 0.05 13.60 -0.51
N ARG A 214 0.14 14.38 0.58
CA ARG A 214 1.14 15.44 0.77
C ARG A 214 2.54 14.94 1.11
N GLU A 215 2.65 13.70 1.58
CA GLU A 215 3.92 13.09 1.96
C GLU A 215 4.85 13.02 0.75
N PRO A 216 6.10 13.52 0.85
CA PRO A 216 7.02 13.59 -0.29
C PRO A 216 7.41 12.21 -0.81
N ARG A 217 7.45 11.22 0.07
CA ARG A 217 7.75 9.84 -0.30
C ARG A 217 6.49 8.99 -0.34
N LYS A 218 6.36 8.22 -1.38
CA LYS A 218 5.19 7.38 -1.65
C LYS A 218 5.64 5.96 -1.95
N VAL A 219 5.07 5.00 -1.24
CA VAL A 219 5.39 3.58 -1.38
C VAL A 219 4.12 2.79 -1.64
N MET A 220 4.15 1.87 -2.59
CA MET A 220 3.06 0.96 -2.89
C MET A 220 3.54 -0.49 -2.80
N LEU A 221 2.79 -1.30 -2.07
CA LEU A 221 2.99 -2.75 -1.98
C LEU A 221 1.81 -3.45 -2.64
N VAL A 222 2.08 -4.29 -3.61
CA VAL A 222 1.04 -5.07 -4.31
C VAL A 222 1.18 -6.54 -3.93
N LEU A 223 0.14 -7.09 -3.32
CA LEU A 223 0.05 -8.48 -2.89
C LEU A 223 -0.80 -9.25 -3.89
N SER A 224 -0.20 -10.15 -4.65
CA SER A 224 -0.89 -10.93 -5.68
C SER A 224 -0.27 -12.32 -5.82
N ASP A 225 -1.00 -13.27 -6.39
CA ASP A 225 -0.44 -14.55 -6.84
C ASP A 225 0.15 -14.46 -8.27
N GLY A 226 0.05 -13.30 -8.90
CA GLY A 226 0.99 -12.81 -9.87
C GLY A 226 0.64 -12.85 -11.33
N GLU A 227 -0.51 -13.37 -11.76
CA GLU A 227 -0.85 -13.29 -13.18
C GLU A 227 -2.18 -12.55 -13.39
N PRO A 228 -2.15 -11.39 -14.09
CA PRO A 228 -3.39 -10.72 -14.46
C PRO A 228 -4.22 -11.65 -15.35
N ALA A 229 -5.49 -11.80 -14.99
CA ALA A 229 -6.43 -12.66 -15.69
C ALA A 229 -7.78 -11.97 -15.75
N TYR A 230 -8.19 -11.48 -16.93
CA TYR A 230 -9.50 -10.90 -17.15
C TYR A 230 -10.00 -11.11 -18.57
N THR A 231 -11.30 -10.97 -18.75
CA THR A 231 -11.91 -11.11 -20.07
C THR A 231 -11.59 -9.89 -20.92
N GLY A 232 -10.96 -10.13 -22.05
CA GLY A 232 -10.56 -9.13 -23.05
C GLY A 232 -9.72 -9.75 -24.13
N TYR A 233 -9.11 -8.95 -24.98
CA TYR A 233 -8.19 -9.45 -25.99
C TYR A 233 -6.82 -9.72 -25.38
N ASN A 234 -6.60 -10.92 -24.91
CA ASN A 234 -5.56 -11.41 -23.99
C ASN A 234 -4.09 -11.19 -24.39
N ARG A 235 -3.77 -10.68 -25.57
CA ARG A 235 -2.37 -10.61 -26.01
C ARG A 235 -1.56 -9.48 -25.34
N ASN A 236 -2.20 -8.47 -24.77
CA ASN A 236 -1.52 -7.29 -24.23
C ASN A 236 -1.63 -7.10 -22.71
N ILE A 237 -2.30 -8.02 -22.01
CA ILE A 237 -2.60 -7.91 -20.57
C ILE A 237 -1.32 -7.79 -19.74
N HIS A 238 -0.33 -8.64 -20.02
CA HIS A 238 0.94 -8.64 -19.31
C HIS A 238 1.77 -7.38 -19.56
N ASN A 239 1.79 -6.92 -20.81
CA ASN A 239 2.47 -5.69 -21.19
C ASN A 239 1.77 -4.48 -20.55
N HIS A 240 0.43 -4.46 -20.57
CA HIS A 240 -0.34 -3.40 -19.91
C HIS A 240 0.00 -3.29 -18.42
N THR A 241 0.07 -4.42 -17.71
CA THR A 241 0.44 -4.43 -16.29
C THR A 241 1.86 -3.89 -16.07
N ARG A 242 2.84 -4.30 -16.89
CA ARG A 242 4.20 -3.76 -16.83
C ARG A 242 4.24 -2.25 -17.10
N ASP A 243 3.52 -1.79 -18.11
CA ASP A 243 3.44 -0.36 -18.46
C ASP A 243 2.82 0.45 -17.32
N CYS A 244 1.79 -0.09 -16.65
CA CYS A 244 1.19 0.54 -15.48
C CYS A 244 2.17 0.61 -14.30
N VAL A 245 2.89 -0.47 -13.99
CA VAL A 245 3.92 -0.49 -12.94
C VAL A 245 5.03 0.52 -13.24
N LYS A 246 5.52 0.54 -14.48
CA LYS A 246 6.53 1.50 -14.94
C LYS A 246 6.03 2.95 -14.80
N TRP A 247 4.80 3.22 -15.24
CA TRP A 247 4.17 4.54 -15.11
C TRP A 247 4.10 4.99 -13.65
N VAL A 248 3.76 4.09 -12.71
CA VAL A 248 3.72 4.39 -11.28
C VAL A 248 5.11 4.78 -10.78
N GLY A 249 6.16 4.05 -11.17
CA GLY A 249 7.55 4.38 -10.83
C GLY A 249 8.00 5.72 -11.38
N GLU A 250 7.67 6.03 -12.65
CA GLU A 250 7.97 7.30 -13.30
C GLU A 250 7.26 8.51 -12.64
N ASN A 251 6.14 8.26 -11.95
CA ASN A 251 5.43 9.28 -11.16
C ASN A 251 5.91 9.38 -9.70
N GLY A 252 7.07 8.83 -9.38
CA GLY A 252 7.73 9.00 -8.08
C GLY A 252 7.16 8.14 -6.97
N ILE A 253 6.47 7.04 -7.28
CA ILE A 253 6.00 6.05 -6.32
C ILE A 253 6.93 4.84 -6.36
N GLU A 254 7.53 4.50 -5.22
CA GLU A 254 8.29 3.26 -5.09
C GLU A 254 7.32 2.08 -5.00
N ILE A 255 7.29 1.22 -6.00
CA ILE A 255 6.38 0.07 -6.08
C ILE A 255 7.14 -1.24 -5.91
N ALA A 256 6.57 -2.16 -5.13
CA ALA A 256 7.09 -3.52 -4.98
C ALA A 256 5.96 -4.55 -5.03
N GLY A 257 6.25 -5.67 -5.67
CA GLY A 257 5.37 -6.83 -5.75
C GLY A 257 5.67 -7.86 -4.66
N LEU A 258 4.63 -8.33 -4.00
CA LEU A 258 4.68 -9.45 -3.07
C LEU A 258 3.95 -10.65 -3.67
N GLY A 259 4.71 -11.66 -4.09
CA GLY A 259 4.17 -12.91 -4.61
C GLY A 259 3.69 -13.82 -3.48
N ILE A 260 2.40 -14.09 -3.43
CA ILE A 260 1.81 -15.01 -2.48
C ILE A 260 1.81 -16.43 -3.08
N MET A 261 2.73 -17.26 -2.60
CA MET A 261 2.91 -18.64 -3.09
C MET A 261 3.11 -18.72 -4.62
N SER A 262 3.64 -17.65 -5.22
CA SER A 262 3.86 -17.57 -6.67
C SER A 262 5.03 -16.64 -7.00
N ALA A 263 5.88 -17.07 -7.92
CA ALA A 263 6.97 -16.26 -8.46
C ALA A 263 6.54 -15.43 -9.69
N SER A 264 5.29 -15.53 -10.15
CA SER A 264 4.83 -14.86 -11.37
C SER A 264 4.90 -13.33 -11.29
N VAL A 265 4.82 -12.77 -10.08
CA VAL A 265 5.01 -11.32 -9.82
C VAL A 265 6.37 -10.79 -10.31
N THR A 266 7.42 -11.64 -10.40
CA THR A 266 8.74 -11.23 -10.90
C THR A 266 8.72 -10.73 -12.35
N LYS A 267 7.67 -11.06 -13.09
CA LYS A 267 7.50 -10.62 -14.47
C LYS A 267 7.13 -9.13 -14.60
N TYR A 268 6.66 -8.49 -13.51
CA TYR A 268 6.04 -7.17 -13.55
C TYR A 268 6.74 -6.11 -12.70
N TYR A 269 7.42 -6.51 -11.63
CA TYR A 269 8.01 -5.59 -10.68
C TYR A 269 9.52 -5.78 -10.60
N ASP A 270 10.27 -4.69 -10.55
CA ASP A 270 11.72 -4.71 -10.35
C ASP A 270 12.10 -5.12 -8.92
N ARG A 271 11.24 -4.75 -7.97
CA ARG A 271 11.39 -5.14 -6.56
C ARG A 271 10.33 -6.17 -6.21
N VAL A 272 10.78 -7.38 -5.88
CA VAL A 272 9.89 -8.52 -5.63
C VAL A 272 10.33 -9.28 -4.40
N VAL A 273 9.35 -9.67 -3.61
CA VAL A 273 9.49 -10.68 -2.56
C VAL A 273 8.50 -11.79 -2.83
N VAL A 274 8.95 -13.04 -2.80
CA VAL A 274 8.08 -14.21 -2.91
C VAL A 274 7.97 -14.88 -1.56
N VAL A 275 6.74 -15.05 -1.07
CA VAL A 275 6.45 -15.66 0.22
C VAL A 275 5.70 -16.96 -0.01
N ASN A 276 6.35 -18.08 0.30
CA ASN A 276 5.78 -19.41 0.15
C ASN A 276 5.19 -19.94 1.46
N LYS A 277 5.70 -19.47 2.60
CA LYS A 277 5.23 -19.88 3.94
C LYS A 277 5.08 -18.65 4.82
N ILE A 278 4.16 -18.71 5.77
CA ILE A 278 3.88 -17.60 6.67
C ILE A 278 5.05 -17.28 7.60
N GLU A 279 5.86 -18.30 7.92
CA GLU A 279 7.05 -18.17 8.76
C GLU A 279 8.12 -17.32 8.06
N ASP A 280 8.29 -17.48 6.75
CA ASP A 280 9.24 -16.73 5.93
C ASP A 280 8.80 -15.26 5.74
N PHE A 281 7.49 -15.02 5.88
CA PHE A 281 6.91 -13.70 5.78
C PHE A 281 7.54 -12.70 6.77
N ALA A 282 7.77 -13.14 8.00
CA ALA A 282 8.28 -12.27 9.05
C ALA A 282 9.71 -11.80 8.84
N THR A 283 10.54 -12.61 8.19
CA THR A 283 11.97 -12.30 7.99
C THR A 283 12.22 -11.62 6.66
N THR A 284 11.69 -12.15 5.58
CA THR A 284 12.01 -11.69 4.22
C THR A 284 11.18 -10.47 3.81
N TYR A 285 9.86 -10.53 4.06
CA TYR A 285 8.96 -9.47 3.62
C TYR A 285 9.13 -8.17 4.40
N ILE A 286 9.34 -8.28 5.69
CA ILE A 286 9.46 -7.13 6.57
C ILE A 286 10.77 -6.39 6.36
N ASP A 287 11.85 -7.11 6.08
CA ASP A 287 13.10 -6.48 5.72
C ASP A 287 12.96 -5.69 4.42
N GLU A 288 12.20 -6.19 3.45
CA GLU A 288 11.94 -5.45 2.21
C GLU A 288 11.01 -4.25 2.43
N VAL A 289 9.95 -4.40 3.21
CA VAL A 289 9.10 -3.26 3.61
C VAL A 289 9.90 -2.22 4.38
N ALA A 290 10.79 -2.63 5.29
CA ALA A 290 11.66 -1.72 6.01
C ALA A 290 12.63 -1.00 5.07
N LYS A 291 13.24 -1.69 4.12
CA LYS A 291 14.08 -1.10 3.06
C LYS A 291 13.30 -0.10 2.21
N LEU A 292 12.08 -0.49 1.81
CA LEU A 292 11.19 0.37 1.06
C LEU A 292 10.78 1.61 1.85
N LEU A 293 10.45 1.49 3.12
CA LEU A 293 10.07 2.64 3.96
C LEU A 293 11.25 3.55 4.29
N THR A 294 12.46 3.08 4.20
CA THR A 294 13.66 3.81 4.63
C THR A 294 14.59 4.24 3.49
N GLY A 295 14.38 3.71 2.28
CA GLY A 295 15.24 4.01 1.12
C GLY A 295 16.66 3.45 1.21
N ARG A 296 16.95 2.60 2.18
CA ARG A 296 18.28 2.00 2.37
C ARG A 296 18.23 0.49 2.31
N SER A 297 19.20 -0.12 1.62
CA SER A 297 19.52 -1.53 1.82
C SER A 297 20.03 -1.68 3.26
N LEU A 298 19.38 -2.50 4.06
CA LEU A 298 19.91 -2.92 5.36
C LEU A 298 21.10 -3.84 5.04
N SER A 299 22.31 -3.27 4.97
CA SER A 299 23.52 -4.10 5.01
C SER A 299 23.52 -4.81 6.36
N THR A 300 23.53 -6.14 6.29
CA THR A 300 23.79 -7.04 7.42
C THR A 300 25.06 -6.69 8.15
#